data_92bbbae7d63bf853ac18b3cab19574a7
#
_entry.id   92bbbae7d63bf853ac18b3cab19574a7
#
_cell.length_a   1.000
_cell.length_b   1.000
_cell.length_c   1.000
_cell.angle_alpha   90.00
_cell.angle_beta   90.00
_cell.angle_gamma   90.00
#
_symmetry.space_group_name_H-M   'P 1'
#
loop_
_entity.id
_entity.type
_entity.pdbx_description
1 polymer ?
#
loop_
_entity_poly.entity_id
_entity_poly.type
_entity_poly.pdbx_seq_one_letter_code
_entity_poly.pdbx_strand_id
1 'polypeptide(L)'
;RRQRQMCIRDSYTSWEVAERRDIDNTIRIHIRDLRQKVMLDEMLKDPAVRIQYASKYAGSTNAYKNAIGSNWAIKKRNFEQMKKEEQDKLIAWSNKMCEPSYPDALMAIEQIVSDRKDLRFRSWMLDEAILRGIEFTSVPTQMDMVIEALKGKDKKARQEQLRLLERAYHGFANSNYSADVDKKIAKVML
;
A
#
# COMPACT_ATOMS: atom_id res chain seq x y z
N ARG A 1 10.49 22.68 4.16
CA ARG A 1 9.33 22.07 3.42
C ARG A 1 9.57 21.98 1.91
N ARG A 2 10.12 23.00 1.22
CA ARG A 2 10.45 22.96 -0.22
C ARG A 2 11.51 21.88 -0.57
N GLN A 3 12.54 21.75 0.25
CA GLN A 3 13.64 20.80 0.02
C GLN A 3 13.17 19.33 0.11
N ARG A 4 12.26 18.99 1.04
CA ARG A 4 11.64 17.66 1.13
C ARG A 4 10.78 17.30 -0.09
N GLN A 5 10.08 18.25 -0.68
CA GLN A 5 9.30 18.02 -1.89
C GLN A 5 10.17 17.84 -3.13
N MET A 6 11.33 18.50 -3.21
CA MET A 6 12.30 18.31 -4.29
C MET A 6 12.90 16.88 -4.24
N CYS A 7 13.37 16.41 -3.08
CA CYS A 7 13.94 15.07 -2.93
C CYS A 7 12.96 13.94 -3.33
N ILE A 8 11.66 14.10 -3.04
CA ILE A 8 10.64 13.10 -3.43
C ILE A 8 10.38 13.13 -4.94
N ARG A 9 10.47 14.29 -5.60
CA ARG A 9 10.26 14.44 -7.04
C ARG A 9 11.40 13.86 -7.87
N ASP A 10 12.62 13.95 -7.38
CA ASP A 10 13.84 13.62 -8.13
C ASP A 10 14.27 12.17 -7.92
N SER A 11 13.59 11.43 -7.05
CA SER A 11 13.97 10.06 -6.66
C SER A 11 13.32 8.93 -7.49
N TYR A 12 12.43 9.25 -8.45
CA TYR A 12 11.80 8.24 -9.31
C TYR A 12 12.39 8.25 -10.70
N THR A 13 12.71 7.06 -11.21
CA THR A 13 13.00 6.82 -12.62
C THR A 13 11.71 6.77 -13.45
N SER A 14 11.84 6.84 -14.79
CA SER A 14 10.69 6.69 -15.69
C SER A 14 9.98 5.34 -15.50
N TRP A 15 10.75 4.27 -15.28
CA TRP A 15 10.22 2.91 -15.04
C TRP A 15 9.44 2.80 -13.73
N GLU A 16 9.91 3.42 -12.65
CA GLU A 16 9.19 3.46 -11.37
C GLU A 16 7.92 4.31 -11.44
N VAL A 17 7.91 5.36 -12.25
CA VAL A 17 6.70 6.15 -12.52
C VAL A 17 5.67 5.31 -13.25
N ALA A 18 6.09 4.53 -14.26
CA ALA A 18 5.23 3.61 -14.98
C ALA A 18 4.71 2.49 -14.05
N GLU A 19 5.58 1.87 -13.25
CA GLU A 19 5.22 0.85 -12.26
C GLU A 19 4.16 1.37 -11.27
N ARG A 20 4.34 2.58 -10.76
CA ARG A 20 3.37 3.21 -9.85
C ARG A 20 2.02 3.45 -10.51
N ARG A 21 2.00 3.90 -11.77
CA ARG A 21 0.78 4.13 -12.54
C ARG A 21 0.05 2.83 -12.83
N ASP A 22 0.77 1.84 -13.34
CA ASP A 22 0.18 0.66 -13.96
C ASP A 22 -0.08 -0.48 -12.96
N ILE A 23 0.68 -0.54 -11.87
CA ILE A 23 0.53 -1.57 -10.84
C ILE A 23 -0.07 -0.97 -9.56
N ASP A 24 0.68 -0.13 -8.84
CA ASP A 24 0.32 0.30 -7.49
C ASP A 24 -1.04 1.01 -7.46
N ASN A 25 -1.19 2.04 -8.29
CA ASN A 25 -2.41 2.83 -8.31
C ASN A 25 -3.58 2.07 -8.93
N THR A 26 -3.33 1.23 -9.94
CA THR A 26 -4.37 0.44 -10.61
C THR A 26 -4.97 -0.60 -9.67
N ILE A 27 -4.14 -1.33 -8.92
CA ILE A 27 -4.59 -2.27 -7.89
C ILE A 27 -5.36 -1.53 -6.81
N ARG A 28 -4.80 -0.44 -6.29
CA ARG A 28 -5.44 0.37 -5.25
C ARG A 28 -6.81 0.89 -5.67
N ILE A 29 -6.94 1.38 -6.89
CA ILE A 29 -8.22 1.84 -7.43
C ILE A 29 -9.22 0.68 -7.49
N HIS A 30 -8.82 -0.45 -8.07
CA HIS A 30 -9.70 -1.59 -8.24
C HIS A 30 -10.19 -2.18 -6.89
N ILE A 31 -9.26 -2.49 -6.01
CA ILE A 31 -9.56 -3.13 -4.72
C ILE A 31 -10.41 -2.21 -3.82
N ARG A 32 -10.06 -0.91 -3.77
CA ARG A 32 -10.80 0.03 -2.95
C ARG A 32 -12.18 0.36 -3.49
N ASP A 33 -12.38 0.32 -4.81
CA ASP A 33 -13.70 0.45 -5.43
C ASP A 33 -14.62 -0.69 -4.99
N LEU A 34 -14.14 -1.94 -5.07
CA LEU A 34 -14.88 -3.11 -4.61
C LEU A 34 -15.25 -3.01 -3.13
N ARG A 35 -14.26 -2.71 -2.28
CA ARG A 35 -14.47 -2.56 -0.84
C ARG A 35 -15.49 -1.47 -0.50
N GLN A 36 -15.37 -0.31 -1.14
CA GLN A 36 -16.25 0.83 -0.89
C GLN A 36 -17.68 0.56 -1.28
N LYS A 37 -17.93 -0.19 -2.36
CA LYS A 37 -19.28 -0.60 -2.75
C LYS A 37 -19.94 -1.41 -1.63
N VAL A 38 -19.26 -2.43 -1.11
CA VAL A 38 -19.79 -3.25 -0.01
C VAL A 38 -20.05 -2.40 1.24
N MET A 39 -19.06 -1.56 1.63
CA MET A 39 -19.20 -0.69 2.80
C MET A 39 -20.38 0.27 2.66
N LEU A 40 -20.52 0.91 1.50
CA LEU A 40 -21.62 1.85 1.24
C LEU A 40 -22.96 1.17 1.29
N ASP A 41 -23.11 -0.01 0.67
CA ASP A 41 -24.35 -0.77 0.66
C ASP A 41 -24.80 -1.14 2.08
N GLU A 42 -23.89 -1.53 2.95
CA GLU A 42 -24.22 -1.88 4.33
C GLU A 42 -24.49 -0.63 5.19
N MET A 43 -23.75 0.46 4.96
CA MET A 43 -23.96 1.75 5.64
C MET A 43 -25.32 2.38 5.29
N LEU A 44 -25.87 2.09 4.11
CA LEU A 44 -27.20 2.56 3.70
C LEU A 44 -28.33 1.76 4.32
N LYS A 45 -28.10 0.49 4.67
CA LYS A 45 -29.10 -0.40 5.27
C LYS A 45 -29.24 -0.19 6.78
N ASP A 46 -28.13 0.12 7.46
CA ASP A 46 -28.11 0.22 8.92
C ASP A 46 -27.39 1.49 9.39
N PRO A 47 -28.09 2.40 10.11
CA PRO A 47 -27.51 3.59 10.70
C PRO A 47 -26.36 3.31 11.70
N ALA A 48 -26.40 2.19 12.43
CA ALA A 48 -25.34 1.81 13.37
C ALA A 48 -24.06 1.45 12.59
N VAL A 49 -24.16 0.66 11.52
CA VAL A 49 -23.06 0.34 10.62
C VAL A 49 -22.52 1.62 9.97
N ARG A 50 -23.39 2.57 9.59
CA ARG A 50 -22.98 3.85 9.05
C ARG A 50 -22.06 4.62 10.00
N ILE A 51 -22.38 4.67 11.27
CA ILE A 51 -21.54 5.32 12.30
C ILE A 51 -20.20 4.58 12.43
N GLN A 52 -20.22 3.26 12.52
CA GLN A 52 -19.03 2.42 12.68
C GLN A 52 -18.05 2.55 11.49
N TYR A 53 -18.57 2.61 10.27
CA TYR A 53 -17.76 2.55 9.05
C TYR A 53 -17.49 3.90 8.40
N ALA A 54 -18.09 5.00 8.86
CA ALA A 54 -17.94 6.33 8.26
C ALA A 54 -16.45 6.74 8.11
N SER A 55 -15.66 6.61 9.16
CA SER A 55 -14.23 6.96 9.14
C SER A 55 -13.42 6.04 8.23
N LYS A 56 -13.69 4.74 8.26
CA LYS A 56 -13.01 3.73 7.42
C LYS A 56 -13.32 3.96 5.94
N TYR A 57 -14.59 4.23 5.62
CA TYR A 57 -15.04 4.58 4.27
C TYR A 57 -14.36 5.87 3.77
N ALA A 58 -14.35 6.92 4.60
CA ALA A 58 -13.68 8.17 4.26
C ALA A 58 -12.19 8.00 4.00
N GLY A 59 -11.48 7.23 4.85
CA GLY A 59 -10.07 6.91 4.67
C GLY A 59 -9.80 6.11 3.39
N SER A 60 -10.64 5.12 3.09
CA SER A 60 -10.57 4.34 1.85
C SER A 60 -10.80 5.23 0.63
N THR A 61 -11.83 6.09 0.67
CA THR A 61 -12.18 7.01 -0.42
C THR A 61 -11.07 8.04 -0.67
N ASN A 62 -10.44 8.54 0.37
CA ASN A 62 -9.32 9.47 0.23
C ASN A 62 -8.13 8.82 -0.52
N ALA A 63 -7.76 7.61 -0.14
CA ALA A 63 -6.68 6.89 -0.82
C ALA A 63 -7.05 6.49 -2.27
N TYR A 64 -8.31 6.12 -2.52
CA TYR A 64 -8.85 5.87 -3.87
C TYR A 64 -8.75 7.11 -4.77
N LYS A 65 -9.24 8.25 -4.30
CA LYS A 65 -9.17 9.52 -5.04
C LYS A 65 -7.73 9.97 -5.27
N ASN A 66 -6.85 9.77 -4.29
CA ASN A 66 -5.43 10.07 -4.43
C ASN A 66 -4.78 9.24 -5.54
N ALA A 67 -5.08 7.95 -5.64
CA ALA A 67 -4.55 7.08 -6.69
C ALA A 67 -5.05 7.50 -8.08
N ILE A 68 -6.34 7.84 -8.23
CA ILE A 68 -6.91 8.36 -9.48
C ILE A 68 -6.24 9.69 -9.86
N GLY A 69 -6.16 10.63 -8.92
CA GLY A 69 -5.53 11.93 -9.15
C GLY A 69 -4.06 11.82 -9.52
N SER A 70 -3.33 10.89 -8.88
CA SER A 70 -1.94 10.59 -9.20
C SER A 70 -1.81 10.07 -10.64
N ASN A 71 -2.63 9.09 -11.05
CA ASN A 71 -2.61 8.57 -12.42
C ASN A 71 -2.97 9.62 -13.46
N TRP A 72 -3.97 10.45 -13.16
CA TRP A 72 -4.33 11.56 -14.03
C TRP A 72 -3.18 12.56 -14.17
N ALA A 73 -2.50 12.93 -13.07
CA ALA A 73 -1.39 13.88 -13.08
C ALA A 73 -0.18 13.31 -13.84
N ILE A 74 0.15 12.03 -13.66
CA ILE A 74 1.23 11.34 -14.39
C ILE A 74 0.97 11.41 -15.90
N LYS A 75 -0.25 11.07 -16.34
CA LYS A 75 -0.64 11.09 -17.75
C LYS A 75 -0.69 12.50 -18.33
N LYS A 76 -1.38 13.44 -17.65
CA LYS A 76 -1.58 14.81 -18.16
C LYS A 76 -0.29 15.58 -18.29
N ARG A 77 0.69 15.33 -17.42
CA ARG A 77 1.99 16.03 -17.43
C ARG A 77 3.06 15.27 -18.19
N ASN A 78 2.73 14.13 -18.81
CA ASN A 78 3.72 13.23 -19.44
C ASN A 78 4.92 12.97 -18.51
N PHE A 79 4.64 12.74 -17.22
CA PHE A 79 5.66 12.70 -16.18
C PHE A 79 6.68 11.58 -16.41
N GLU A 80 6.25 10.45 -16.98
CA GLU A 80 7.12 9.36 -17.41
C GLU A 80 8.12 9.83 -18.47
N GLN A 81 7.63 10.54 -19.50
CA GLN A 81 8.48 11.07 -20.57
C GLN A 81 9.46 12.13 -20.04
N MET A 82 9.02 13.02 -19.15
CA MET A 82 9.90 13.99 -18.49
C MET A 82 11.06 13.30 -17.76
N LYS A 83 10.77 12.22 -17.04
CA LYS A 83 11.79 11.44 -16.32
C LYS A 83 12.75 10.73 -17.28
N LYS A 84 12.24 10.21 -18.40
CA LYS A 84 13.07 9.63 -19.44
C LYS A 84 14.05 10.66 -20.03
N GLU A 85 13.58 11.85 -20.32
CA GLU A 85 14.43 12.95 -20.82
C GLU A 85 15.50 13.37 -19.81
N GLU A 86 15.17 13.37 -18.51
CA GLU A 86 16.16 13.61 -17.44
C GLU A 86 17.22 12.51 -17.39
N GLN A 87 16.83 11.24 -17.52
CA GLN A 87 17.74 10.10 -17.60
C GLN A 87 18.64 10.19 -18.83
N ASP A 88 18.08 10.51 -20.01
CA ASP A 88 18.84 10.67 -21.25
C ASP A 88 19.89 11.79 -21.14
N LYS A 89 19.55 12.91 -20.50
CA LYS A 89 20.49 14.00 -20.19
C LYS A 89 21.60 13.56 -19.24
N LEU A 90 21.29 12.76 -18.22
CA LEU A 90 22.29 12.22 -17.30
C LEU A 90 23.25 11.28 -18.03
N ILE A 91 22.73 10.40 -18.89
CA ILE A 91 23.55 9.49 -19.70
C ILE A 91 24.44 10.27 -20.66
N ALA A 92 23.92 11.29 -21.35
CA ALA A 92 24.70 12.12 -22.25
C ALA A 92 25.81 12.89 -21.52
N TRP A 93 25.53 13.39 -20.33
CA TRP A 93 26.54 14.05 -19.48
C TRP A 93 27.61 13.04 -19.01
N SER A 94 27.20 11.89 -18.53
CA SER A 94 28.08 10.83 -18.05
C SER A 94 29.05 10.36 -19.13
N ASN A 95 28.58 10.18 -20.35
CA ASN A 95 29.40 9.82 -21.52
C ASN A 95 30.47 10.90 -21.82
N LYS A 96 30.15 12.18 -21.66
CA LYS A 96 31.10 13.28 -21.85
C LYS A 96 32.19 13.31 -20.77
N MET A 97 31.83 12.89 -19.56
CA MET A 97 32.75 12.88 -18.41
C MET A 97 33.52 11.57 -18.27
N CYS A 98 33.28 10.60 -19.16
CA CYS A 98 33.85 9.24 -19.09
C CYS A 98 33.55 8.52 -17.77
N GLU A 99 32.33 8.72 -17.22
CA GLU A 99 31.87 8.13 -15.97
C GLU A 99 30.77 7.08 -16.23
N PRO A 100 31.10 5.81 -16.52
CA PRO A 100 30.13 4.78 -16.89
C PRO A 100 29.22 4.33 -15.75
N SER A 101 29.56 4.65 -14.50
CA SER A 101 28.83 4.21 -13.32
C SER A 101 27.35 4.67 -13.27
N TYR A 102 27.03 5.80 -13.85
CA TYR A 102 25.65 6.32 -13.89
C TYR A 102 24.75 5.56 -14.87
N PRO A 103 25.14 5.36 -16.15
CA PRO A 103 24.40 4.49 -17.08
C PRO A 103 24.24 3.08 -16.55
N ASP A 104 25.28 2.48 -15.97
CA ASP A 104 25.23 1.13 -15.40
C ASP A 104 24.23 1.04 -14.24
N ALA A 105 24.21 2.04 -13.35
CA ALA A 105 23.23 2.11 -12.29
C ALA A 105 21.78 2.26 -12.80
N LEU A 106 21.56 3.06 -13.84
CA LEU A 106 20.24 3.20 -14.45
C LEU A 106 19.78 1.89 -15.10
N MET A 107 20.63 1.19 -15.82
CA MET A 107 20.33 -0.14 -16.39
C MET A 107 20.02 -1.17 -15.31
N ALA A 108 20.76 -1.15 -14.20
CA ALA A 108 20.49 -2.02 -13.07
C ALA A 108 19.13 -1.73 -12.43
N ILE A 109 18.72 -0.46 -12.29
CA ILE A 109 17.40 -0.08 -11.80
C ILE A 109 16.31 -0.55 -12.76
N GLU A 110 16.47 -0.36 -14.08
CA GLU A 110 15.51 -0.85 -15.09
C GLU A 110 15.31 -2.35 -14.97
N GLN A 111 16.41 -3.11 -14.90
CA GLN A 111 16.36 -4.56 -14.75
C GLN A 111 15.64 -4.97 -13.47
N ILE A 112 15.97 -4.37 -12.33
CA ILE A 112 15.30 -4.65 -11.05
C ILE A 112 13.80 -4.35 -11.12
N VAL A 113 13.40 -3.23 -11.72
CA VAL A 113 11.97 -2.87 -11.85
C VAL A 113 11.25 -3.87 -12.75
N SER A 114 11.89 -4.30 -13.84
CA SER A 114 11.35 -5.32 -14.74
C SER A 114 11.18 -6.68 -14.04
N ASP A 115 12.22 -7.15 -13.37
CA ASP A 115 12.26 -8.49 -12.74
C ASP A 115 11.28 -8.61 -11.56
N ARG A 116 11.10 -7.53 -10.81
CA ARG A 116 10.18 -7.52 -9.66
C ARG A 116 8.72 -7.29 -10.01
N LYS A 117 8.36 -7.04 -11.27
CA LYS A 117 7.02 -6.61 -11.69
C LYS A 117 5.91 -7.52 -11.20
N ASP A 118 6.07 -8.84 -11.38
CA ASP A 118 5.10 -9.83 -10.94
C ASP A 118 5.04 -9.93 -9.41
N LEU A 119 6.18 -9.93 -8.75
CA LEU A 119 6.26 -9.92 -7.28
C LEU A 119 5.59 -8.66 -6.70
N ARG A 120 5.81 -7.50 -7.32
CA ARG A 120 5.18 -6.25 -6.89
C ARG A 120 3.67 -6.28 -7.05
N PHE A 121 3.18 -6.79 -8.19
CA PHE A 121 1.75 -6.97 -8.41
C PHE A 121 1.13 -7.85 -7.32
N ARG A 122 1.70 -9.03 -7.06
CA ARG A 122 1.20 -9.96 -6.03
C ARG A 122 1.26 -9.35 -4.63
N SER A 123 2.35 -8.66 -4.31
CA SER A 123 2.53 -7.98 -3.01
C SER A 123 1.47 -6.91 -2.79
N TRP A 124 1.20 -6.06 -3.80
CA TRP A 124 0.16 -5.05 -3.72
C TRP A 124 -1.25 -5.63 -3.64
N MET A 125 -1.53 -6.72 -4.37
CA MET A 125 -2.80 -7.43 -4.27
C MET A 125 -3.00 -7.97 -2.86
N LEU A 126 -2.00 -8.65 -2.30
CA LEU A 126 -2.05 -9.17 -0.94
C LEU A 126 -2.25 -8.04 0.10
N ASP A 127 -1.49 -6.96 0.00
CA ASP A 127 -1.56 -5.84 0.94
C ASP A 127 -2.92 -5.13 0.89
N GLU A 128 -3.40 -4.73 -0.29
CA GLU A 128 -4.63 -3.95 -0.42
C GLU A 128 -5.91 -4.82 -0.27
N ALA A 129 -5.93 -6.05 -0.78
CA ALA A 129 -7.11 -6.89 -0.72
C ALA A 129 -7.25 -7.62 0.62
N ILE A 130 -6.16 -8.16 1.16
CA ILE A 130 -6.20 -9.02 2.35
C ILE A 130 -5.78 -8.25 3.59
N LEU A 131 -4.50 -7.79 3.66
CA LEU A 131 -3.95 -7.22 4.90
C LEU A 131 -4.61 -5.91 5.31
N ARG A 132 -5.00 -5.07 4.35
CA ARG A 132 -5.72 -3.80 4.58
C ARG A 132 -7.18 -3.85 4.20
N GLY A 133 -7.56 -4.83 3.38
CA GLY A 133 -8.92 -4.99 2.89
C GLY A 133 -9.84 -5.60 3.92
N ILE A 134 -9.41 -6.67 4.58
CA ILE A 134 -10.15 -7.47 5.55
C ILE A 134 -9.64 -7.17 6.95
N GLU A 135 -10.48 -6.64 7.81
CA GLU A 135 -10.06 -6.19 9.14
C GLU A 135 -9.64 -7.34 10.06
N PHE A 136 -10.31 -8.48 9.96
CA PHE A 136 -10.01 -9.66 10.77
C PHE A 136 -8.60 -10.21 10.53
N THR A 137 -7.99 -9.98 9.37
CA THR A 137 -6.62 -10.44 9.06
C THR A 137 -5.55 -9.81 9.95
N SER A 138 -5.86 -8.69 10.60
CA SER A 138 -4.96 -8.08 11.60
C SER A 138 -4.78 -8.94 12.85
N VAL A 139 -5.74 -9.80 13.17
CA VAL A 139 -5.70 -10.66 14.37
C VAL A 139 -4.64 -11.76 14.26
N PRO A 140 -4.62 -12.62 13.21
CA PRO A 140 -3.58 -13.63 13.04
C PRO A 140 -2.16 -13.03 13.00
N THR A 141 -1.99 -11.90 12.32
CA THR A 141 -0.67 -11.23 12.23
C THR A 141 -0.12 -10.82 13.60
N GLN A 142 -1.00 -10.43 14.52
CA GLN A 142 -0.60 -10.12 15.89
C GLN A 142 -0.34 -11.40 16.71
N MET A 143 -1.05 -12.48 16.42
CA MET A 143 -0.88 -13.76 17.14
C MET A 143 0.46 -14.41 16.86
N ASP A 144 1.04 -14.26 15.68
CA ASP A 144 2.35 -14.84 15.35
C ASP A 144 3.45 -14.34 16.29
N MET A 145 3.47 -13.06 16.60
CA MET A 145 4.44 -12.48 17.54
C MET A 145 4.25 -13.06 18.96
N VAL A 146 3.02 -13.33 19.35
CA VAL A 146 2.69 -13.94 20.64
C VAL A 146 3.13 -15.40 20.68
N ILE A 147 2.84 -16.15 19.62
CA ILE A 147 3.24 -17.56 19.52
C ILE A 147 4.78 -17.70 19.62
N GLU A 148 5.53 -16.86 18.92
CA GLU A 148 6.99 -16.87 19.00
C GLU A 148 7.48 -16.51 20.43
N ALA A 149 6.89 -15.52 21.08
CA ALA A 149 7.23 -15.18 22.44
C ALA A 149 6.88 -16.29 23.44
N LEU A 150 5.77 -17.02 23.22
CA LEU A 150 5.36 -18.16 24.07
C LEU A 150 6.29 -19.38 23.92
N LYS A 151 6.97 -19.54 22.78
CA LYS A 151 8.00 -20.59 22.59
C LYS A 151 9.27 -20.30 23.40
N GLY A 152 9.50 -19.04 23.76
CA GLY A 152 10.66 -18.64 24.56
C GLY A 152 10.61 -19.16 26.01
N LYS A 153 11.75 -19.36 26.66
CA LYS A 153 11.88 -19.84 28.04
C LYS A 153 11.68 -18.75 29.09
N ASP A 154 11.76 -17.47 28.72
CA ASP A 154 11.65 -16.36 29.65
C ASP A 154 10.17 -16.10 30.04
N LYS A 155 9.89 -16.33 31.35
CA LYS A 155 8.55 -16.13 31.93
C LYS A 155 8.11 -14.68 31.90
N LYS A 156 9.04 -13.73 32.07
CA LYS A 156 8.73 -12.29 32.13
C LYS A 156 8.39 -11.77 30.72
N ALA A 157 9.14 -12.19 29.72
CA ALA A 157 8.85 -11.86 28.32
C ALA A 157 7.50 -12.43 27.86
N ARG A 158 7.18 -13.66 28.28
CA ARG A 158 5.84 -14.25 28.01
C ARG A 158 4.69 -13.45 28.62
N GLN A 159 4.81 -13.03 29.87
CA GLN A 159 3.77 -12.22 30.52
C GLN A 159 3.56 -10.87 29.84
N GLU A 160 4.63 -10.21 29.41
CA GLU A 160 4.53 -8.94 28.69
C GLU A 160 3.84 -9.11 27.33
N GLN A 161 4.17 -10.14 26.58
CA GLN A 161 3.52 -10.42 25.29
C GLN A 161 2.04 -10.78 25.46
N LEU A 162 1.67 -11.52 26.49
CA LEU A 162 0.26 -11.80 26.81
C LEU A 162 -0.51 -10.51 27.12
N ARG A 163 0.08 -9.57 27.87
CA ARG A 163 -0.54 -8.27 28.13
C ARG A 163 -0.70 -7.43 26.87
N LEU A 164 0.28 -7.48 25.96
CA LEU A 164 0.18 -6.79 24.67
C LEU A 164 -0.92 -7.39 23.79
N LEU A 165 -1.04 -8.72 23.77
CA LEU A 165 -2.12 -9.41 23.08
C LEU A 165 -3.49 -9.04 23.65
N GLU A 166 -3.63 -9.05 24.98
CA GLU A 166 -4.87 -8.68 25.66
C GLU A 166 -5.29 -7.24 25.30
N ARG A 167 -4.35 -6.30 25.32
CA ARG A 167 -4.61 -4.92 24.88
C ARG A 167 -5.02 -4.85 23.41
N ALA A 168 -4.33 -5.58 22.54
CA ALA A 168 -4.65 -5.62 21.11
C ALA A 168 -6.04 -6.23 20.87
N TYR A 169 -6.39 -7.32 21.58
CA TYR A 169 -7.70 -7.93 21.53
C TYR A 169 -8.81 -6.98 22.01
N HIS A 170 -8.61 -6.32 23.15
CA HIS A 170 -9.57 -5.33 23.63
C HIS A 170 -9.67 -4.13 22.70
N GLY A 171 -8.56 -3.69 22.13
CA GLY A 171 -8.55 -2.63 21.12
C GLY A 171 -9.35 -3.02 19.87
N PHE A 172 -9.20 -4.25 19.40
CA PHE A 172 -9.95 -4.77 18.27
C PHE A 172 -11.44 -4.97 18.62
N ALA A 173 -11.76 -5.60 19.76
CA ALA A 173 -13.12 -5.83 20.21
C ALA A 173 -13.90 -4.53 20.46
N ASN A 174 -13.22 -3.47 20.93
CA ASN A 174 -13.80 -2.14 21.12
C ASN A 174 -13.69 -1.24 19.88
N SER A 175 -13.04 -1.71 18.78
CA SER A 175 -13.03 -0.99 17.53
C SER A 175 -14.44 -1.01 16.91
N ASN A 176 -14.73 -0.01 16.07
CA ASN A 176 -15.94 0.03 15.28
C ASN A 176 -15.93 -1.08 14.21
N TYR A 177 -16.04 -2.34 14.65
CA TYR A 177 -15.95 -3.54 13.82
C TYR A 177 -17.30 -4.23 13.70
N SER A 178 -17.65 -4.65 12.48
CA SER A 178 -18.79 -5.50 12.19
C SER A 178 -18.33 -6.74 11.43
N ALA A 179 -18.47 -7.91 12.06
CA ALA A 179 -18.08 -9.18 11.48
C ALA A 179 -18.85 -9.48 10.18
N ASP A 180 -20.11 -9.08 10.08
CA ASP A 180 -20.93 -9.30 8.88
C ASP A 180 -20.47 -8.45 7.71
N VAL A 181 -20.12 -7.19 7.94
CA VAL A 181 -19.57 -6.30 6.91
C VAL A 181 -18.21 -6.82 6.44
N ASP A 182 -17.32 -7.17 7.37
CA ASP A 182 -15.99 -7.67 7.04
C ASP A 182 -16.06 -9.00 6.27
N LYS A 183 -16.98 -9.90 6.64
CA LYS A 183 -17.25 -11.14 5.90
C LYS A 183 -17.73 -10.89 4.47
N LYS A 184 -18.57 -9.87 4.25
CA LYS A 184 -19.01 -9.48 2.91
C LYS A 184 -17.88 -8.87 2.09
N ILE A 185 -17.03 -8.07 2.73
CA ILE A 185 -15.80 -7.54 2.10
C ILE A 185 -14.88 -8.70 1.71
N ALA A 186 -14.63 -9.65 2.62
CA ALA A 186 -13.79 -10.82 2.34
C ALA A 186 -14.27 -11.61 1.13
N LYS A 187 -15.59 -11.78 0.95
CA LYS A 187 -16.17 -12.49 -0.20
C LYS A 187 -15.91 -11.84 -1.55
N VAL A 188 -15.68 -10.53 -1.61
CA VAL A 188 -15.38 -9.84 -2.87
C VAL A 188 -13.88 -9.64 -3.08
N MET A 189 -13.05 -9.92 -2.04
CA MET A 189 -11.60 -9.81 -2.09
C MET A 189 -10.90 -11.13 -2.39
N LEU A 190 -11.54 -12.24 -2.06
CA LEU A 190 -11.05 -13.62 -2.29
C LEU A 190 -11.65 -14.22 -3.55
#